data_b09afc8562de42d3261571bae6571cba
#
_entry.id   b09afc8562de42d3261571bae6571cba
#
_cell.length_a   1.000
_cell.length_b   1.000
_cell.length_c   1.000
_cell.angle_alpha   90.00
_cell.angle_beta   90.00
_cell.angle_gamma   90.00
#
_symmetry.space_group_name_H-M   'P 1'
#
loop_
_entity.id
_entity.type
_entity.pdbx_description
1 polymer ?
#
loop_
_entity_poly.entity_id
_entity_poly.type
_entity_poly.pdbx_seq_one_letter_code
_entity_poly.pdbx_strand_id
1 'polypeptide(L)'
;MKIKFWRGRTLLTAIASTILAIATPLSMTTALEFPQGPSRQPPQSTAGGGTRGNATTMVDGTCDNNSDFLIPLLPIGYEVLKTASPNPTFFLYVPKTKAEKAEFLVLDSQGRDVYVGSFATPAQGSIMKISLPETVSLRVGETYTWQFSLFCDPNQRDLDESITGAIERIELDDEHKARIAAETDPIDQATLYAEQQMWPETLLIALGLRETHPEIWEQLMESVGLKDIASEPIAPCCPPETEETVGSEIEAS
;
A
#
# COMPACT_ATOMS: atom_id res chain seq x y z
N MET A 1 -48.40 -86.42 31.80
CA MET A 1 -47.86 -85.19 32.31
C MET A 1 -47.16 -84.48 31.14
N LYS A 2 -47.79 -83.46 30.52
CA LYS A 2 -47.34 -82.81 29.26
C LYS A 2 -46.79 -81.43 29.65
N ILE A 3 -45.48 -81.22 29.47
CA ILE A 3 -44.82 -79.93 29.66
C ILE A 3 -44.83 -79.19 28.33
N LYS A 4 -45.50 -78.03 28.32
CA LYS A 4 -45.50 -77.11 27.17
C LYS A 4 -44.28 -76.16 27.22
N PHE A 5 -43.43 -76.21 26.24
CA PHE A 5 -42.35 -75.30 26.02
C PHE A 5 -42.94 -73.98 25.38
N TRP A 6 -42.77 -72.84 26.03
CA TRP A 6 -43.12 -71.52 25.52
C TRP A 6 -41.88 -70.86 24.91
N ARG A 7 -41.93 -70.64 23.64
CA ARG A 7 -40.90 -69.95 22.88
C ARG A 7 -41.15 -68.45 23.00
N GLY A 8 -40.31 -67.77 23.78
CA GLY A 8 -40.24 -66.29 23.80
C GLY A 8 -39.54 -65.77 22.56
N ARG A 9 -40.21 -64.94 21.76
CA ARG A 9 -39.64 -64.19 20.62
C ARG A 9 -39.10 -62.86 21.20
N THR A 10 -37.79 -62.71 21.32
CA THR A 10 -37.14 -61.44 21.58
C THR A 10 -37.10 -60.58 20.31
N LEU A 11 -37.84 -59.47 20.30
CA LEU A 11 -37.75 -58.44 19.32
C LEU A 11 -36.48 -57.58 19.59
N LEU A 12 -35.49 -57.69 18.73
CA LEU A 12 -34.35 -56.78 18.67
C LEU A 12 -34.78 -55.51 17.94
N THR A 13 -35.01 -54.43 18.67
CA THR A 13 -35.18 -53.09 18.10
C THR A 13 -33.79 -52.50 17.78
N ALA A 14 -33.44 -52.46 16.52
CA ALA A 14 -32.27 -51.78 16.03
C ALA A 14 -32.54 -50.26 16.04
N ILE A 15 -31.84 -49.55 16.93
CA ILE A 15 -31.82 -48.06 16.96
C ILE A 15 -30.78 -47.61 15.91
N ALA A 16 -31.27 -47.16 14.74
CA ALA A 16 -30.44 -46.51 13.72
C ALA A 16 -30.12 -45.09 14.17
N SER A 17 -28.94 -44.87 14.70
CA SER A 17 -28.43 -43.54 15.00
C SER A 17 -27.97 -42.88 13.71
N THR A 18 -28.77 -42.00 13.13
CA THR A 18 -28.39 -41.11 12.05
C THR A 18 -27.46 -40.00 12.56
N ILE A 19 -26.17 -40.13 12.31
CA ILE A 19 -25.19 -39.06 12.55
C ILE A 19 -25.36 -38.05 11.43
N LEU A 20 -26.02 -36.91 11.74
CA LEU A 20 -26.11 -35.75 10.86
C LEU A 20 -24.73 -35.06 10.87
N ALA A 21 -23.89 -35.32 9.87
CA ALA A 21 -22.66 -34.61 9.67
C ALA A 21 -22.98 -33.16 9.26
N ILE A 22 -22.84 -32.23 10.19
CA ILE A 22 -22.88 -30.79 9.89
C ILE A 22 -21.56 -30.47 9.21
N ALA A 23 -21.59 -30.41 7.88
CA ALA A 23 -20.50 -29.85 7.08
C ALA A 23 -20.48 -28.34 7.32
N THR A 24 -19.63 -27.87 8.24
CA THR A 24 -19.30 -26.45 8.31
C THR A 24 -18.59 -26.08 7.01
N PRO A 25 -19.06 -25.08 6.25
CA PRO A 25 -18.29 -24.57 5.14
C PRO A 25 -16.97 -24.02 5.71
N LEU A 26 -15.84 -24.58 5.29
CA LEU A 26 -14.56 -23.93 5.46
C LEU A 26 -14.65 -22.66 4.60
N SER A 27 -14.80 -21.52 5.24
CA SER A 27 -14.56 -20.23 4.59
C SER A 27 -13.09 -20.23 4.19
N MET A 28 -12.80 -20.43 2.92
CA MET A 28 -11.48 -20.19 2.37
C MET A 28 -11.28 -18.68 2.47
N THR A 29 -10.51 -18.24 3.45
CA THR A 29 -10.04 -16.87 3.50
C THR A 29 -9.13 -16.70 2.28
N THR A 30 -9.61 -15.99 1.27
CA THR A 30 -8.82 -15.67 0.09
C THR A 30 -7.69 -14.75 0.56
N ALA A 31 -6.45 -15.20 0.45
CA ALA A 31 -5.30 -14.37 0.78
C ALA A 31 -5.23 -13.21 -0.21
N LEU A 32 -5.11 -11.99 0.28
CA LEU A 32 -4.87 -10.84 -0.59
C LEU A 32 -3.39 -10.81 -0.97
N GLU A 33 -3.11 -11.12 -2.22
CA GLU A 33 -1.77 -11.09 -2.79
C GLU A 33 -1.72 -10.14 -3.98
N PHE A 34 -0.59 -9.45 -4.14
CA PHE A 34 -0.36 -8.64 -5.32
C PHE A 34 0.48 -9.41 -6.35
N PRO A 35 0.13 -9.38 -7.65
CA PRO A 35 0.87 -10.10 -8.68
C PRO A 35 2.34 -9.71 -8.70
N GLN A 36 3.22 -10.69 -8.94
CA GLN A 36 4.65 -10.42 -9.08
C GLN A 36 4.92 -9.65 -10.37
N GLY A 37 5.75 -8.62 -10.28
CA GLY A 37 6.15 -7.83 -11.45
C GLY A 37 7.03 -8.62 -12.43
N PRO A 38 7.13 -8.17 -13.69
CA PRO A 38 7.87 -8.86 -14.75
C PRO A 38 9.39 -8.82 -14.56
N SER A 39 9.94 -7.94 -13.75
CA SER A 39 11.38 -7.81 -13.53
C SER A 39 11.90 -8.84 -12.52
N ARG A 40 13.00 -9.51 -12.92
CA ARG A 40 13.45 -10.78 -12.36
C ARG A 40 14.51 -10.72 -11.27
N GLN A 41 14.89 -9.58 -10.73
CA GLN A 41 15.95 -9.52 -9.71
C GLN A 41 15.54 -8.67 -8.52
N PRO A 42 15.71 -9.20 -7.28
CA PRO A 42 15.68 -8.34 -6.12
C PRO A 42 16.80 -7.30 -6.25
N PRO A 43 16.58 -6.06 -5.80
CA PRO A 43 17.59 -5.03 -5.86
C PRO A 43 18.82 -5.48 -5.08
N GLN A 44 19.94 -5.56 -5.75
CA GLN A 44 21.23 -5.71 -5.07
C GLN A 44 21.54 -4.35 -4.44
N SER A 45 21.71 -4.34 -3.12
CA SER A 45 22.17 -3.16 -2.40
C SER A 45 23.52 -2.69 -2.96
N THR A 46 23.53 -1.56 -3.66
CA THR A 46 24.76 -0.86 -4.00
C THR A 46 24.94 0.26 -2.99
N ALA A 47 25.92 0.07 -2.12
CA ALA A 47 26.39 1.11 -1.25
C ALA A 47 27.02 2.25 -2.09
N GLY A 48 26.53 3.46 -1.89
CA GLY A 48 27.24 4.69 -2.22
C GLY A 48 27.13 5.19 -3.65
N GLY A 49 26.56 6.37 -3.81
CA GLY A 49 26.65 7.21 -4.99
C GLY A 49 25.33 7.32 -5.75
N GLY A 50 24.80 8.55 -5.82
CA GLY A 50 23.54 8.88 -6.46
C GLY A 50 23.30 8.19 -7.79
N THR A 51 22.43 7.23 -7.82
CA THR A 51 21.95 6.57 -9.03
C THR A 51 20.61 7.14 -9.41
N ARG A 52 20.61 7.87 -10.50
CA ARG A 52 19.38 8.19 -11.24
C ARG A 52 18.82 6.90 -11.82
N GLY A 53 17.64 6.49 -11.35
CA GLY A 53 16.81 5.48 -12.01
C GLY A 53 16.76 4.13 -11.30
N ASN A 54 15.68 3.90 -10.64
CA ASN A 54 14.78 2.75 -10.52
C ASN A 54 14.00 2.84 -9.22
N ALA A 55 12.70 2.61 -9.28
CA ALA A 55 11.71 2.76 -8.22
C ALA A 55 11.89 1.89 -6.95
N THR A 56 13.08 1.40 -6.66
CA THR A 56 13.33 0.46 -5.57
C THR A 56 14.62 0.75 -4.80
N THR A 57 15.16 1.96 -4.90
CA THR A 57 16.39 2.29 -4.19
C THR A 57 16.04 2.73 -2.78
N MET A 58 16.35 1.88 -1.81
CA MET A 58 16.38 2.27 -0.40
C MET A 58 17.55 3.24 -0.23
N VAL A 59 17.30 4.40 0.34
CA VAL A 59 18.33 5.36 0.70
C VAL A 59 18.35 5.54 2.22
N ASP A 60 19.46 6.02 2.77
CA ASP A 60 19.53 6.40 4.17
C ASP A 60 18.42 7.42 4.44
N GLY A 61 17.52 7.12 5.35
CA GLY A 61 16.39 7.99 5.68
C GLY A 61 16.60 8.77 6.99
N THR A 62 17.76 8.67 7.60
CA THR A 62 18.01 9.23 8.93
C THR A 62 18.70 10.58 8.90
N CYS A 63 19.32 10.97 7.79
CA CYS A 63 20.19 12.13 7.64
C CYS A 63 21.43 12.13 8.59
N ASP A 64 21.83 10.96 9.10
CA ASP A 64 22.96 10.84 10.04
C ASP A 64 23.84 9.60 9.82
N ASN A 65 23.74 8.98 8.64
CA ASN A 65 24.46 7.76 8.24
C ASN A 65 24.17 6.54 9.14
N ASN A 66 22.99 6.47 9.73
CA ASN A 66 22.47 5.25 10.34
C ASN A 66 21.95 4.29 9.25
N SER A 67 21.73 3.03 9.61
CA SER A 67 21.31 2.00 8.64
C SER A 67 19.79 1.88 8.47
N ASP A 68 19.02 2.86 8.91
CA ASP A 68 17.58 2.85 8.73
C ASP A 68 17.21 3.55 7.42
N PHE A 69 16.37 2.89 6.62
CA PHE A 69 16.12 3.29 5.25
C PHE A 69 14.77 3.96 5.06
N LEU A 70 14.76 4.96 4.19
CA LEU A 70 13.55 5.47 3.54
C LEU A 70 13.07 4.44 2.51
N ILE A 71 11.85 3.93 2.66
CA ILE A 71 11.34 2.81 1.86
C ILE A 71 10.03 3.21 1.18
N PRO A 72 9.99 3.24 -0.16
CA PRO A 72 8.72 3.37 -0.86
C PRO A 72 7.93 2.06 -0.71
N LEU A 73 6.65 2.14 -0.37
CA LEU A 73 5.79 0.97 -0.30
C LEU A 73 5.36 0.56 -1.72
N LEU A 74 6.26 -0.09 -2.44
CA LEU A 74 6.07 -0.50 -3.83
C LEU A 74 6.22 -2.01 -3.98
N PRO A 75 5.42 -2.66 -4.85
CA PRO A 75 5.58 -4.08 -5.13
C PRO A 75 6.85 -4.32 -5.93
N ILE A 76 7.59 -5.38 -5.57
CA ILE A 76 8.84 -5.74 -6.23
C ILE A 76 8.57 -6.06 -7.72
N GLY A 77 9.43 -5.54 -8.59
CA GLY A 77 9.40 -5.88 -10.01
C GLY A 77 8.56 -4.96 -10.88
N TYR A 78 8.01 -3.89 -10.32
CA TYR A 78 7.29 -2.87 -11.08
C TYR A 78 8.13 -1.60 -11.20
N GLU A 79 8.38 -1.16 -12.43
CA GLU A 79 9.05 0.11 -12.72
C GLU A 79 8.05 1.28 -12.75
N VAL A 80 6.82 1.01 -13.19
CA VAL A 80 5.73 1.97 -13.26
C VAL A 80 4.51 1.36 -12.60
N LEU A 81 3.96 2.04 -11.60
CA LEU A 81 2.69 1.66 -10.99
C LEU A 81 1.52 2.09 -11.86
N LYS A 82 0.42 1.34 -11.79
CA LYS A 82 -0.85 1.72 -12.43
C LYS A 82 -1.85 2.20 -11.40
N THR A 83 -2.65 3.18 -11.78
CA THR A 83 -3.79 3.68 -10.98
C THR A 83 -4.96 4.03 -11.88
N ALA A 84 -6.17 3.79 -11.44
CA ALA A 84 -7.40 4.32 -12.04
C ALA A 84 -7.77 5.71 -11.46
N SER A 85 -7.23 6.03 -10.28
CA SER A 85 -7.56 7.27 -9.58
C SER A 85 -6.96 8.50 -10.28
N PRO A 86 -7.73 9.57 -10.44
CA PRO A 86 -7.17 10.86 -10.83
C PRO A 86 -6.25 11.47 -9.76
N ASN A 87 -6.47 11.10 -8.50
CA ASN A 87 -5.77 11.63 -7.32
C ASN A 87 -5.24 10.46 -6.48
N PRO A 88 -4.22 9.72 -6.96
CA PRO A 88 -3.73 8.53 -6.26
C PRO A 88 -3.11 8.89 -4.90
N THR A 89 -3.08 7.88 -4.03
CA THR A 89 -2.40 7.94 -2.74
C THR A 89 -1.08 7.19 -2.83
N PHE A 90 -0.02 7.81 -2.35
CA PHE A 90 1.32 7.24 -2.25
C PHE A 90 1.62 6.85 -0.81
N PHE A 91 2.42 5.82 -0.64
CA PHE A 91 2.80 5.31 0.67
C PHE A 91 4.31 5.10 0.73
N LEU A 92 4.92 5.53 1.81
CA LEU A 92 6.34 5.37 2.05
C LEU A 92 6.60 5.25 3.54
N TYR A 93 7.60 4.45 3.91
CA TYR A 93 8.08 4.39 5.28
C TYR A 93 9.20 5.38 5.46
N VAL A 94 9.04 6.29 6.41
CA VAL A 94 10.06 7.23 6.86
C VAL A 94 10.58 6.75 8.20
N PRO A 95 11.86 6.38 8.33
CA PRO A 95 12.44 6.01 9.60
C PRO A 95 12.51 7.22 10.53
N LYS A 96 12.89 7.01 11.79
CA LYS A 96 13.21 8.13 12.65
C LYS A 96 14.39 8.92 12.05
N THR A 97 14.16 10.18 11.76
CA THR A 97 15.11 11.05 11.05
C THR A 97 15.40 12.34 11.81
N LYS A 98 16.51 13.00 11.44
CA LYS A 98 16.83 14.37 11.87
C LYS A 98 16.24 15.42 10.95
N ALA A 99 15.81 15.04 9.75
CA ALA A 99 15.09 15.95 8.88
C ALA A 99 13.80 16.40 9.56
N GLU A 100 13.56 17.70 9.61
CA GLU A 100 12.30 18.26 10.13
C GLU A 100 11.24 18.38 9.03
N LYS A 101 11.67 18.46 7.77
CA LYS A 101 10.84 18.66 6.60
C LYS A 101 11.12 17.66 5.50
N ALA A 102 10.06 17.32 4.78
CA ALA A 102 10.12 16.53 3.56
C ALA A 102 9.34 17.23 2.45
N GLU A 103 9.65 16.90 1.20
CA GLU A 103 8.97 17.37 0.02
C GLU A 103 8.50 16.18 -0.82
N PHE A 104 7.29 16.25 -1.33
CA PHE A 104 6.78 15.31 -2.30
C PHE A 104 6.47 16.04 -3.61
N LEU A 105 7.09 15.60 -4.68
CA LEU A 105 7.02 16.20 -6.01
C LEU A 105 6.41 15.20 -6.98
N VAL A 106 5.51 15.65 -7.86
CA VAL A 106 5.02 14.88 -9.01
C VAL A 106 5.28 15.68 -10.27
N LEU A 107 5.95 15.05 -11.23
CA LEU A 107 6.33 15.65 -12.53
C LEU A 107 5.60 14.93 -13.67
N ASP A 108 5.23 15.68 -14.68
CA ASP A 108 4.76 15.10 -15.95
C ASP A 108 5.92 14.55 -16.80
N SER A 109 5.59 13.97 -17.94
CA SER A 109 6.57 13.41 -18.90
C SER A 109 7.52 14.45 -19.51
N GLN A 110 7.24 15.74 -19.33
CA GLN A 110 8.08 16.85 -19.78
C GLN A 110 8.92 17.44 -18.64
N GLY A 111 8.82 16.86 -17.43
CA GLY A 111 9.53 17.34 -16.25
C GLY A 111 8.92 18.61 -15.64
N ARG A 112 7.67 18.92 -15.91
CA ARG A 112 6.95 20.05 -15.31
C ARG A 112 6.27 19.63 -14.04
N ASP A 113 6.27 20.52 -13.05
CA ASP A 113 5.60 20.29 -11.77
C ASP A 113 4.09 20.14 -11.96
N VAL A 114 3.55 19.01 -11.50
CA VAL A 114 2.11 18.73 -11.41
C VAL A 114 1.64 18.94 -9.98
N TYR A 115 2.49 18.56 -9.02
CA TYR A 115 2.24 18.76 -7.61
C TYR A 115 3.55 18.91 -6.85
N VAL A 116 3.58 19.83 -5.90
CA VAL A 116 4.64 19.99 -4.90
C VAL A 116 3.98 20.13 -3.54
N GLY A 117 4.34 19.30 -2.59
CA GLY A 117 3.85 19.35 -1.22
C GLY A 117 4.99 19.26 -0.22
N SER A 118 4.98 20.14 0.78
CA SER A 118 5.90 20.08 1.90
C SER A 118 5.21 19.47 3.11
N PHE A 119 5.94 18.67 3.88
CA PHE A 119 5.42 17.91 5.01
C PHE A 119 6.40 17.93 6.16
N ALA A 120 5.88 17.97 7.40
CA ALA A 120 6.67 17.67 8.56
C ALA A 120 6.99 16.17 8.59
N THR A 121 8.19 15.79 8.98
CA THR A 121 8.57 14.40 9.17
C THR A 121 7.96 13.82 10.44
N PRO A 122 7.65 12.52 10.49
CA PRO A 122 7.12 11.90 11.69
C PRO A 122 8.19 11.86 12.80
N ALA A 123 7.77 12.04 14.05
CA ALA A 123 8.67 12.04 15.22
C ALA A 123 9.33 10.67 15.48
N GLN A 124 8.76 9.61 14.93
CA GLN A 124 9.25 8.22 15.00
C GLN A 124 9.06 7.55 13.65
N GLY A 125 9.74 6.40 13.42
CA GLY A 125 9.53 5.61 12.21
C GLY A 125 8.06 5.36 11.97
N SER A 126 7.58 5.67 10.76
CA SER A 126 6.16 5.59 10.44
C SER A 126 5.92 5.45 8.93
N ILE A 127 4.82 4.80 8.56
CA ILE A 127 4.31 4.82 7.19
C ILE A 127 3.58 6.14 6.97
N MET A 128 4.07 6.95 6.05
CA MET A 128 3.40 8.17 5.58
C MET A 128 2.45 7.84 4.43
N LYS A 129 1.29 8.48 4.48
CA LYS A 129 0.26 8.42 3.43
C LYS A 129 0.14 9.80 2.79
N ILE A 130 0.47 9.92 1.50
CA ILE A 130 0.40 11.18 0.75
C ILE A 130 -0.63 11.04 -0.36
N SER A 131 -1.75 11.73 -0.25
CA SER A 131 -2.79 11.76 -1.28
C SER A 131 -2.67 13.04 -2.09
N LEU A 132 -2.76 12.95 -3.41
CA LEU A 132 -2.87 14.15 -4.24
C LEU A 132 -4.20 14.85 -3.93
N PRO A 133 -4.20 16.19 -3.79
CA PRO A 133 -5.43 16.93 -3.55
C PRO A 133 -6.37 16.87 -4.76
N GLU A 134 -7.66 17.05 -4.55
CA GLU A 134 -8.68 17.01 -5.63
C GLU A 134 -8.45 18.06 -6.73
N THR A 135 -7.70 19.12 -6.44
CA THR A 135 -7.30 20.15 -7.39
C THR A 135 -6.26 19.66 -8.41
N VAL A 136 -5.57 18.55 -8.11
CA VAL A 136 -4.59 17.93 -9.00
C VAL A 136 -5.21 16.67 -9.59
N SER A 137 -5.25 16.56 -10.91
CA SER A 137 -5.82 15.39 -11.60
C SER A 137 -4.83 14.85 -12.63
N LEU A 138 -4.35 13.63 -12.42
CA LEU A 138 -3.53 12.94 -13.40
C LEU A 138 -4.37 12.60 -14.63
N ARG A 139 -3.79 12.68 -15.84
CA ARG A 139 -4.49 12.38 -17.09
C ARG A 139 -4.34 10.90 -17.43
N VAL A 140 -5.40 10.33 -17.98
CA VAL A 140 -5.40 8.94 -18.48
C VAL A 140 -4.38 8.76 -19.60
N GLY A 141 -3.60 7.68 -19.53
CA GLY A 141 -2.58 7.32 -20.51
C GLY A 141 -1.27 8.09 -20.36
N GLU A 142 -1.15 8.94 -19.33
CA GLU A 142 0.09 9.66 -19.05
C GLU A 142 0.85 9.04 -17.87
N THR A 143 2.17 8.98 -18.01
CA THR A 143 3.10 8.53 -16.95
C THR A 143 3.69 9.75 -16.26
N TYR A 144 3.75 9.69 -14.95
CA TYR A 144 4.30 10.71 -14.06
C TYR A 144 5.46 10.14 -13.26
N THR A 145 6.47 10.96 -13.01
CA THR A 145 7.52 10.65 -12.05
C THR A 145 7.20 11.33 -10.74
N TRP A 146 7.33 10.62 -9.64
CA TRP A 146 7.24 11.21 -8.31
C TRP A 146 8.56 11.08 -7.57
N GLN A 147 8.82 12.02 -6.67
CA GLN A 147 9.99 12.07 -5.81
C GLN A 147 9.56 12.45 -4.40
N PHE A 148 10.10 11.76 -3.40
CA PHE A 148 10.03 12.17 -2.01
C PHE A 148 11.43 12.43 -1.51
N SER A 149 11.64 13.59 -0.88
CA SER A 149 12.95 14.06 -0.41
C SER A 149 12.87 14.48 1.06
N LEU A 150 13.84 14.03 1.85
CA LEU A 150 14.07 14.50 3.21
C LEU A 150 15.09 15.63 3.18
N PHE A 151 14.80 16.76 3.82
CA PHE A 151 15.71 17.90 3.91
C PHE A 151 16.68 17.71 5.07
N CYS A 152 17.83 17.12 4.79
CA CYS A 152 18.83 16.82 5.81
C CYS A 152 19.55 18.08 6.32
N ASP A 153 19.82 19.04 5.45
CA ASP A 153 20.36 20.36 5.80
C ASP A 153 19.61 21.44 5.00
N PRO A 154 18.92 22.39 5.65
CA PRO A 154 18.20 23.46 4.96
C PRO A 154 19.05 24.31 4.02
N ASN A 155 20.38 24.36 4.27
CA ASN A 155 21.32 25.16 3.50
C ASN A 155 22.09 24.36 2.43
N GLN A 156 21.96 23.03 2.42
CA GLN A 156 22.71 22.13 1.55
C GLN A 156 21.77 21.05 0.98
N ARG A 157 21.02 21.41 -0.05
CA ARG A 157 20.05 20.52 -0.72
C ARG A 157 20.70 19.33 -1.45
N ASP A 158 22.02 19.37 -1.67
CA ASP A 158 22.79 18.24 -2.19
C ASP A 158 22.98 17.09 -1.20
N LEU A 159 22.66 17.33 0.07
CA LEU A 159 22.61 16.32 1.13
C LEU A 159 21.24 15.68 1.30
N ASP A 160 20.23 16.12 0.55
CA ASP A 160 18.89 15.57 0.66
C ASP A 160 18.86 14.09 0.29
N GLU A 161 18.18 13.30 1.11
CA GLU A 161 17.93 11.88 0.85
C GLU A 161 16.61 11.74 0.10
N SER A 162 16.64 11.11 -1.07
CA SER A 162 15.48 11.07 -1.96
C SER A 162 15.22 9.68 -2.53
N ILE A 163 13.94 9.34 -2.62
CA ILE A 163 13.44 8.19 -3.38
C ILE A 163 12.53 8.67 -4.50
N THR A 164 12.51 7.91 -5.59
CA THR A 164 11.72 8.23 -6.77
C THR A 164 10.95 7.01 -7.27
N GLY A 165 9.88 7.25 -8.00
CA GLY A 165 9.15 6.20 -8.69
C GLY A 165 8.32 6.76 -9.84
N ALA A 166 7.61 5.89 -10.53
CA ALA A 166 6.73 6.29 -11.62
C ALA A 166 5.33 5.72 -11.44
N ILE A 167 4.34 6.46 -11.93
CA ILE A 167 2.94 6.06 -11.92
C ILE A 167 2.27 6.45 -13.22
N GLU A 168 1.46 5.56 -13.77
CA GLU A 168 0.65 5.79 -14.96
C GLU A 168 -0.83 5.75 -14.57
N ARG A 169 -1.59 6.76 -14.95
CA ARG A 169 -3.03 6.69 -14.84
C ARG A 169 -3.61 5.97 -16.06
N ILE A 170 -4.29 4.86 -15.79
CA ILE A 170 -4.97 4.08 -16.82
C ILE A 170 -6.49 4.22 -16.70
N GLU A 171 -7.20 3.94 -17.79
CA GLU A 171 -8.64 3.77 -17.75
C GLU A 171 -8.98 2.29 -17.68
N LEU A 172 -9.78 1.92 -16.66
CA LEU A 172 -10.39 0.60 -16.60
C LEU A 172 -11.48 0.48 -17.68
N ASP A 173 -11.61 -0.67 -18.30
CA ASP A 173 -12.76 -0.95 -19.14
C ASP A 173 -14.07 -1.02 -18.33
N ASP A 174 -15.20 -0.97 -19.02
CA ASP A 174 -16.50 -0.88 -18.37
C ASP A 174 -16.88 -2.16 -17.60
N GLU A 175 -16.35 -3.31 -17.99
CA GLU A 175 -16.60 -4.58 -17.29
C GLU A 175 -15.91 -4.56 -15.92
N HIS A 176 -14.62 -4.21 -15.86
CA HIS A 176 -13.88 -4.13 -14.61
C HIS A 176 -14.42 -3.01 -13.70
N LYS A 177 -14.77 -1.83 -14.27
CA LYS A 177 -15.43 -0.76 -13.51
C LYS A 177 -16.73 -1.25 -12.85
N ALA A 178 -17.57 -1.97 -13.62
CA ALA A 178 -18.85 -2.48 -13.11
C ALA A 178 -18.64 -3.55 -12.03
N ARG A 179 -17.68 -4.45 -12.20
CA ARG A 179 -17.36 -5.48 -11.20
C ARG A 179 -16.89 -4.86 -9.89
N ILE A 180 -15.95 -3.92 -9.95
CA ILE A 180 -15.41 -3.23 -8.76
C ILE A 180 -16.51 -2.43 -8.06
N ALA A 181 -17.37 -1.74 -8.83
CA ALA A 181 -18.48 -0.95 -8.27
C ALA A 181 -19.59 -1.80 -7.65
N ALA A 182 -19.77 -3.03 -8.12
CA ALA A 182 -20.76 -3.97 -7.57
C ALA A 182 -20.24 -4.73 -6.35
N GLU A 183 -18.92 -4.76 -6.14
CA GLU A 183 -18.33 -5.47 -5.02
C GLU A 183 -18.50 -4.68 -3.72
N THR A 184 -19.02 -5.35 -2.70
CA THR A 184 -19.32 -4.76 -1.39
C THR A 184 -18.37 -5.22 -0.30
N ASP A 185 -17.70 -6.36 -0.50
CA ASP A 185 -16.66 -6.82 0.41
C ASP A 185 -15.35 -6.10 0.07
N PRO A 186 -14.76 -5.36 1.01
CA PRO A 186 -13.53 -4.63 0.74
C PRO A 186 -12.33 -5.53 0.43
N ILE A 187 -12.30 -6.78 0.91
CA ILE A 187 -11.22 -7.73 0.60
C ILE A 187 -11.32 -8.16 -0.86
N ASP A 188 -12.53 -8.52 -1.31
CA ASP A 188 -12.79 -8.88 -2.70
C ASP A 188 -12.56 -7.68 -3.62
N GLN A 189 -12.95 -6.46 -3.20
CA GLN A 189 -12.68 -5.24 -3.95
C GLN A 189 -11.17 -4.98 -4.10
N ALA A 190 -10.38 -5.15 -3.02
CA ALA A 190 -8.92 -5.04 -3.09
C ALA A 190 -8.31 -6.08 -4.02
N THR A 191 -8.86 -7.31 -4.02
CA THR A 191 -8.44 -8.38 -4.93
C THR A 191 -8.68 -8.02 -6.39
N LEU A 192 -9.84 -7.44 -6.71
CA LEU A 192 -10.14 -6.97 -8.07
C LEU A 192 -9.16 -5.88 -8.54
N TYR A 193 -8.77 -4.96 -7.67
CA TYR A 193 -7.74 -3.98 -8.00
C TYR A 193 -6.36 -4.62 -8.17
N ALA A 194 -5.99 -5.58 -7.31
CA ALA A 194 -4.73 -6.31 -7.42
C ALA A 194 -4.63 -7.08 -8.75
N GLU A 195 -5.69 -7.76 -9.18
CA GLU A 195 -5.78 -8.43 -10.48
C GLU A 195 -5.48 -7.48 -11.66
N GLN A 196 -5.87 -6.22 -11.54
CA GLN A 196 -5.60 -5.18 -12.54
C GLN A 196 -4.25 -4.47 -12.32
N GLN A 197 -3.43 -4.96 -11.38
CA GLN A 197 -2.12 -4.38 -11.02
C GLN A 197 -2.21 -2.93 -10.53
N MET A 198 -3.32 -2.55 -9.89
CA MET A 198 -3.56 -1.22 -9.33
C MET A 198 -3.11 -1.18 -7.88
N TRP A 199 -1.81 -1.00 -7.69
CA TRP A 199 -1.21 -1.02 -6.36
C TRP A 199 -1.74 0.05 -5.41
N PRO A 200 -1.86 1.34 -5.81
CA PRO A 200 -2.33 2.39 -4.90
C PRO A 200 -3.72 2.10 -4.30
N GLU A 201 -4.65 1.61 -5.14
CA GLU A 201 -6.01 1.28 -4.72
C GLU A 201 -6.02 0.04 -3.83
N THR A 202 -5.28 -1.01 -4.21
CA THR A 202 -5.16 -2.24 -3.41
C THR A 202 -4.61 -1.93 -2.02
N LEU A 203 -3.52 -1.18 -1.95
CA LEU A 203 -2.86 -0.84 -0.69
C LEU A 203 -3.73 0.07 0.19
N LEU A 204 -4.45 1.01 -0.43
CA LEU A 204 -5.34 1.92 0.29
C LEU A 204 -6.48 1.17 0.98
N ILE A 205 -7.10 0.20 0.29
CA ILE A 205 -8.17 -0.63 0.87
C ILE A 205 -7.60 -1.53 1.97
N ALA A 206 -6.47 -2.21 1.72
CA ALA A 206 -5.82 -3.07 2.70
C ALA A 206 -5.41 -2.30 3.97
N LEU A 207 -4.96 -1.06 3.83
CA LEU A 207 -4.69 -0.17 4.96
C LEU A 207 -5.96 0.11 5.78
N GLY A 208 -7.09 0.33 5.13
CA GLY A 208 -8.38 0.53 5.80
C GLY A 208 -8.84 -0.70 6.59
N LEU A 209 -8.38 -1.88 6.21
CA LEU A 209 -8.67 -3.15 6.89
C LEU A 209 -7.70 -3.48 8.02
N ARG A 210 -6.60 -2.77 8.17
CA ARG A 210 -5.50 -3.11 9.08
C ARG A 210 -5.91 -3.31 10.54
N GLU A 211 -6.91 -2.57 11.03
CA GLU A 211 -7.40 -2.71 12.42
C GLU A 211 -8.40 -3.84 12.59
N THR A 212 -9.21 -4.14 11.56
CA THR A 212 -10.28 -5.14 11.62
C THR A 212 -9.84 -6.51 11.08
N HIS A 213 -8.93 -6.53 10.11
CA HIS A 213 -8.40 -7.71 9.43
C HIS A 213 -6.89 -7.56 9.25
N PRO A 214 -6.10 -7.53 10.34
CA PRO A 214 -4.66 -7.30 10.27
C PRO A 214 -3.94 -8.35 9.41
N GLU A 215 -4.45 -9.58 9.35
CA GLU A 215 -3.91 -10.66 8.52
C GLU A 215 -3.91 -10.33 7.02
N ILE A 216 -4.91 -9.58 6.54
CA ILE A 216 -4.99 -9.16 5.13
C ILE A 216 -3.90 -8.15 4.79
N TRP A 217 -3.69 -7.18 5.68
CA TRP A 217 -2.60 -6.22 5.56
C TRP A 217 -1.23 -6.91 5.58
N GLU A 218 -1.00 -7.79 6.56
CA GLU A 218 0.27 -8.51 6.70
C GLU A 218 0.56 -9.40 5.49
N GLN A 219 -0.43 -10.13 4.99
CA GLN A 219 -0.31 -10.97 3.80
C GLN A 219 0.04 -10.15 2.56
N LEU A 220 -0.65 -9.03 2.34
CA LEU A 220 -0.36 -8.14 1.22
C LEU A 220 1.08 -7.62 1.31
N MET A 221 1.50 -7.10 2.46
CA MET A 221 2.85 -6.58 2.67
C MET A 221 3.92 -7.67 2.50
N GLU A 222 3.67 -8.90 2.98
CA GLU A 222 4.56 -10.04 2.77
C GLU A 222 4.67 -10.42 1.29
N SER A 223 3.56 -10.41 0.55
CA SER A 223 3.52 -10.77 -0.88
C SER A 223 4.42 -9.88 -1.75
N VAL A 224 4.67 -8.65 -1.31
CA VAL A 224 5.49 -7.65 -2.01
C VAL A 224 6.85 -7.40 -1.35
N GLY A 225 7.23 -8.20 -0.33
CA GLY A 225 8.53 -8.10 0.32
C GLY A 225 8.67 -6.97 1.34
N LEU A 226 7.55 -6.44 1.85
CA LEU A 226 7.50 -5.33 2.82
C LEU A 226 7.08 -5.78 4.24
N LYS A 227 7.25 -7.06 4.55
CA LYS A 227 6.84 -7.67 5.83
C LYS A 227 7.42 -6.94 7.04
N ASP A 228 8.70 -6.55 6.97
CA ASP A 228 9.43 -5.98 8.09
C ASP A 228 8.87 -4.62 8.54
N ILE A 229 8.20 -3.89 7.65
CA ILE A 229 7.56 -2.61 7.94
C ILE A 229 6.03 -2.71 8.09
N ALA A 230 5.44 -3.88 7.96
CA ALA A 230 3.99 -4.07 8.05
C ALA A 230 3.43 -3.67 9.42
N SER A 231 4.22 -3.81 10.50
CA SER A 231 3.82 -3.46 11.87
C SER A 231 4.06 -1.98 12.23
N GLU A 232 4.77 -1.23 11.38
CA GLU A 232 5.11 0.17 11.65
C GLU A 232 3.85 1.05 11.76
N PRO A 233 3.85 2.07 12.63
CA PRO A 233 2.69 2.94 12.78
C PRO A 233 2.42 3.73 11.50
N ILE A 234 1.14 4.07 11.28
CA ILE A 234 0.76 5.01 10.24
C ILE A 234 0.85 6.42 10.82
N ALA A 235 1.62 7.29 10.17
CA ALA A 235 1.67 8.69 10.58
C ALA A 235 0.27 9.31 10.46
N PRO A 236 -0.19 10.06 11.48
CA PRO A 236 -1.40 10.85 11.33
C PRO A 236 -1.22 11.77 10.12
N CYS A 237 -2.24 11.79 9.26
CA CYS A 237 -2.20 12.51 8.00
C CYS A 237 -1.56 13.89 8.13
N CYS A 238 -0.54 14.11 7.33
CA CYS A 238 0.19 15.36 7.22
C CYS A 238 -0.58 16.27 6.27
N PRO A 239 -1.30 17.30 6.72
CA PRO A 239 -1.67 18.36 5.79
C PRO A 239 -0.37 18.94 5.24
N PRO A 240 -0.28 19.24 3.93
CA PRO A 240 0.84 20.01 3.43
C PRO A 240 0.94 21.28 4.26
N GLU A 241 2.15 21.67 4.68
CA GLU A 241 2.33 22.98 5.30
C GLU A 241 1.79 24.00 4.30
N THR A 242 0.75 24.74 4.69
CA THR A 242 0.25 25.84 3.87
C THR A 242 1.40 26.80 3.70
N GLU A 243 1.78 27.10 2.45
CA GLU A 243 2.71 28.18 2.16
C GLU A 243 2.26 29.41 2.96
N GLU A 244 3.07 29.84 3.92
CA GLU A 244 2.92 31.17 4.49
C GLU A 244 3.05 32.13 3.29
N THR A 245 1.94 32.67 2.86
CA THR A 245 1.91 33.82 1.97
C THR A 245 2.75 34.88 2.66
N VAL A 246 3.99 35.05 2.21
CA VAL A 246 4.81 36.20 2.57
C VAL A 246 4.02 37.42 2.15
N GLY A 247 3.29 37.99 3.12
CA GLY A 247 2.55 39.22 2.93
C GLY A 247 3.53 40.29 2.51
N SER A 248 3.41 40.70 1.25
CA SER A 248 4.04 41.94 0.77
C SER A 248 3.38 43.10 1.52
N GLU A 249 3.92 43.47 2.67
CA GLU A 249 3.73 44.82 3.21
C GLU A 249 4.43 45.80 2.25
N ILE A 250 3.65 46.26 1.28
CA ILE A 250 4.02 47.46 0.54
C ILE A 250 3.71 48.60 1.48
N GLU A 251 4.71 49.06 2.21
CA GLU A 251 4.67 50.34 2.89
C GLU A 251 4.58 51.46 1.82
N ALA A 252 3.41 52.07 1.73
CA ALA A 252 3.21 53.28 1.03
C ALA A 252 3.79 54.44 1.87
N SER A 253 4.86 55.09 1.38
CA SER A 253 5.36 56.37 1.82
C SER A 253 5.30 57.36 0.67
#